data_9b60934ad6938cb959da678f51a91f73
#
_entry.id   9b60934ad6938cb959da678f51a91f73
#
_cell.length_a   1.000
_cell.length_b   1.000
_cell.length_c   1.000
_cell.angle_alpha   90.00
_cell.angle_beta   90.00
_cell.angle_gamma   90.00
#
_symmetry.space_group_name_H-M   'P 1'
#
loop_
_entity.id
_entity.type
_entity.pdbx_description
1 polymer ?
#
loop_
_entity_poly.entity_id
_entity_poly.type
_entity_poly.pdbx_seq_one_letter_code
_entity_poly.pdbx_strand_id
1 'polypeptide(L)'
;MAYQSLSPTVTDRHILFIDSLAPSPDLYAYANERLRAGRDMIDSLTCLNLSKIDDEDLAHFIQGAALLLRDAYDIWKVIEARALEAERQATAAVQP
;
A
#
# COMPACT_ATOMS: atom_id res chain seq x y z
N MET A 1 -4.88 9.14 -19.26
CA MET A 1 -4.02 8.70 -18.14
C MET A 1 -4.86 7.96 -17.13
N ALA A 2 -4.35 6.88 -16.61
CA ALA A 2 -5.07 6.07 -15.65
C ALA A 2 -4.44 6.24 -14.26
N TYR A 3 -5.20 6.83 -13.37
CA TYR A 3 -4.78 6.99 -11.98
C TYR A 3 -5.80 6.30 -11.07
N GLN A 4 -5.30 5.55 -10.13
CA GLN A 4 -6.09 4.94 -9.08
C GLN A 4 -5.91 5.76 -7.81
N SER A 5 -7.00 6.22 -7.20
CA SER A 5 -6.91 6.97 -5.96
C SER A 5 -6.47 6.09 -4.79
N LEU A 6 -5.64 6.66 -3.92
CA LEU A 6 -5.34 6.05 -2.63
C LEU A 6 -6.51 6.25 -1.68
N SER A 7 -6.64 5.35 -0.70
CA SER A 7 -7.67 5.45 0.32
C SER A 7 -7.54 6.77 1.10
N PRO A 8 -8.63 7.54 1.25
CA PRO A 8 -8.56 8.79 2.02
C PRO A 8 -8.39 8.49 3.51
N THR A 9 -7.52 9.25 4.19
CA THR A 9 -7.22 9.05 5.60
C THR A 9 -7.53 10.24 6.49
N VAL A 10 -7.61 11.44 5.91
CA VAL A 10 -7.84 12.69 6.66
C VAL A 10 -9.19 13.29 6.34
N THR A 11 -9.56 13.29 5.07
CA THR A 11 -10.86 13.79 4.59
C THR A 11 -11.48 12.74 3.69
N ASP A 12 -12.74 12.96 3.28
CA ASP A 12 -13.41 12.05 2.35
C ASP A 12 -12.97 12.25 0.90
N ARG A 13 -12.13 13.25 0.63
CA ARG A 13 -11.63 13.53 -0.71
C ARG A 13 -10.46 12.63 -1.06
N HIS A 14 -10.47 12.12 -2.27
CA HIS A 14 -9.33 11.40 -2.85
C HIS A 14 -8.34 12.42 -3.40
N ILE A 15 -7.19 12.58 -2.74
CA ILE A 15 -6.18 13.57 -3.10
C ILE A 15 -4.92 12.92 -3.65
N LEU A 16 -4.57 11.74 -3.14
CA LEU A 16 -3.39 11.00 -3.59
C LEU A 16 -3.80 9.91 -4.57
N PHE A 17 -3.00 9.72 -5.60
CA PHE A 17 -3.30 8.79 -6.68
C PHE A 17 -2.07 7.96 -7.05
N ILE A 18 -2.33 6.76 -7.58
CA ILE A 18 -1.31 5.85 -8.11
C ILE A 18 -1.44 5.86 -9.63
N ASP A 19 -0.31 5.95 -10.33
CA ASP A 19 -0.29 5.74 -11.78
C ASP A 19 -0.50 4.25 -12.06
N SER A 20 -1.72 3.90 -12.43
CA SER A 20 -2.10 2.51 -12.67
C SER A 20 -1.51 1.93 -13.97
N LEU A 21 -0.87 2.76 -14.80
CA LEU A 21 -0.16 2.34 -16.00
C LEU A 21 1.35 2.27 -15.81
N ALA A 22 1.86 2.56 -14.60
CA ALA A 22 3.28 2.44 -14.32
C ALA A 22 3.77 1.00 -14.57
N PRO A 23 5.05 0.83 -14.94
CA PRO A 23 5.61 -0.52 -15.12
C PRO A 23 5.41 -1.38 -13.87
N SER A 24 5.06 -2.66 -14.07
CA SER A 24 4.83 -3.57 -12.95
C SER A 24 5.98 -3.65 -11.96
N PRO A 25 7.27 -3.70 -12.39
CA PRO A 25 8.37 -3.69 -11.44
C PRO A 25 8.38 -2.45 -10.53
N ASP A 26 7.98 -1.29 -11.05
CA ASP A 26 7.92 -0.06 -10.26
C ASP A 26 6.82 -0.13 -9.22
N LEU A 27 5.64 -0.63 -9.58
CA LEU A 27 4.53 -0.81 -8.64
C LEU A 27 4.93 -1.77 -7.51
N TYR A 28 5.57 -2.91 -7.86
CA TYR A 28 6.07 -3.85 -6.87
C TYR A 28 7.11 -3.22 -5.94
N ALA A 29 8.04 -2.44 -6.51
CA ALA A 29 9.10 -1.80 -5.73
C ALA A 29 8.52 -0.84 -4.68
N TYR A 30 7.57 0.00 -5.07
CA TYR A 30 6.93 0.94 -4.16
C TYR A 30 6.05 0.25 -3.12
N ALA A 31 5.33 -0.79 -3.50
CA ALA A 31 4.54 -1.59 -2.55
C ALA A 31 5.45 -2.25 -1.51
N ASN A 32 6.56 -2.85 -1.96
CA ASN A 32 7.52 -3.50 -1.07
C ASN A 32 8.21 -2.52 -0.14
N GLU A 33 8.57 -1.33 -0.64
CA GLU A 33 9.19 -0.29 0.20
C GLU A 33 8.30 0.08 1.37
N ARG A 34 7.02 0.33 1.10
CA ARG A 34 6.06 0.71 2.12
C ARG A 34 5.73 -0.44 3.07
N LEU A 35 5.61 -1.63 2.54
CA LEU A 35 5.36 -2.82 3.36
C LEU A 35 6.52 -3.08 4.33
N ARG A 36 7.76 -3.00 3.85
CA ARG A 36 8.96 -3.18 4.69
C ARG A 36 9.06 -2.11 5.74
N ALA A 37 8.84 -0.85 5.36
CA ALA A 37 8.90 0.25 6.32
C ALA A 37 7.85 0.08 7.43
N GLY A 38 6.62 -0.29 7.07
CA GLY A 38 5.57 -0.54 8.06
C GLY A 38 5.89 -1.72 8.95
N ARG A 39 6.39 -2.82 8.38
CA ARG A 39 6.81 -3.99 9.14
C ARG A 39 7.95 -3.66 10.11
N ASP A 40 8.96 -2.93 9.63
CA ASP A 40 10.12 -2.59 10.46
C ASP A 40 9.72 -1.68 11.62
N MET A 41 8.76 -0.79 11.41
CA MET A 41 8.22 0.02 12.49
C MET A 41 7.52 -0.85 13.54
N ILE A 42 6.71 -1.81 13.13
CA ILE A 42 6.02 -2.74 14.04
C ILE A 42 7.03 -3.61 14.77
N ASP A 43 8.05 -4.13 14.08
CA ASP A 43 9.11 -4.92 14.71
C ASP A 43 9.86 -4.11 15.76
N SER A 44 10.10 -2.83 15.50
CA SER A 44 10.74 -1.92 16.47
C SER A 44 9.93 -1.79 17.75
N LEU A 45 8.60 -1.83 17.67
CA LEU A 45 7.74 -1.80 18.88
C LEU A 45 7.99 -2.97 19.81
N THR A 46 8.29 -4.15 19.25
CA THR A 46 8.54 -5.34 20.06
C THR A 46 9.83 -5.24 20.87
N CYS A 47 10.74 -4.36 20.47
CA CYS A 47 12.02 -4.13 21.15
C CYS A 47 11.96 -3.00 22.17
N LEU A 48 10.85 -2.26 22.23
CA LEU A 48 10.70 -1.12 23.13
C LEU A 48 10.04 -1.55 24.44
N ASN A 49 10.40 -0.84 25.51
CA ASN A 49 9.71 -0.98 26.79
C ASN A 49 8.45 -0.12 26.77
N LEU A 50 7.31 -0.73 26.44
CA LEU A 50 6.05 -0.02 26.27
C LEU A 50 5.57 0.70 27.51
N SER A 51 6.01 0.26 28.72
CA SER A 51 5.66 0.94 29.97
C SER A 51 6.32 2.31 30.14
N LYS A 52 7.34 2.59 29.36
CA LYS A 52 8.08 3.87 29.40
C LYS A 52 7.75 4.80 28.24
N ILE A 53 6.86 4.38 27.34
CA ILE A 53 6.48 5.17 26.17
C ILE A 53 5.21 5.95 26.50
N ASP A 54 5.21 7.23 26.13
CA ASP A 54 4.02 8.06 26.19
C ASP A 54 2.95 7.50 25.24
N ASP A 55 1.70 7.45 25.69
CA ASP A 55 0.57 6.97 24.90
C ASP A 55 0.42 7.73 23.59
N GLU A 56 0.67 9.04 23.58
CA GLU A 56 0.60 9.87 22.38
C GLU A 56 1.69 9.47 21.37
N ASP A 57 2.91 9.24 21.84
CA ASP A 57 4.03 8.81 20.98
C ASP A 57 3.75 7.43 20.39
N LEU A 58 3.22 6.53 21.19
CA LEU A 58 2.85 5.20 20.74
C LEU A 58 1.74 5.27 19.67
N ALA A 59 0.73 6.09 19.88
CA ALA A 59 -0.35 6.29 18.92
C ALA A 59 0.17 6.84 17.60
N HIS A 60 1.07 7.83 17.63
CA HIS A 60 1.69 8.39 16.43
C HIS A 60 2.51 7.36 15.67
N PHE A 61 3.24 6.52 16.39
CA PHE A 61 4.06 5.46 15.80
C PHE A 61 3.19 4.44 15.07
N ILE A 62 2.14 3.97 15.73
CA ILE A 62 1.19 3.00 15.16
C ILE A 62 0.50 3.59 13.93
N GLN A 63 0.09 4.86 14.00
CA GLN A 63 -0.55 5.55 12.89
C GLN A 63 0.36 5.63 11.67
N GLY A 64 1.65 5.93 11.88
CA GLY A 64 2.64 5.95 10.80
C GLY A 64 2.79 4.60 10.12
N ALA A 65 2.89 3.52 10.90
CA ALA A 65 2.96 2.17 10.36
C ALA A 65 1.68 1.81 9.58
N ALA A 66 0.51 2.18 10.10
CA ALA A 66 -0.77 1.93 9.45
C ALA A 66 -0.88 2.63 8.10
N LEU A 67 -0.41 3.88 8.00
CA LEU A 67 -0.40 4.61 6.73
C LEU A 67 0.48 3.93 5.69
N LEU A 68 1.66 3.46 6.09
CA LEU A 68 2.56 2.74 5.18
C LEU A 68 1.94 1.44 4.67
N LEU A 69 1.30 0.70 5.55
CA LEU A 69 0.63 -0.56 5.20
C LEU A 69 -0.57 -0.31 4.29
N ARG A 70 -1.33 0.75 4.52
CA ARG A 70 -2.44 1.14 3.64
C ARG A 70 -1.95 1.47 2.24
N ASP A 71 -0.88 2.26 2.13
CA ASP A 71 -0.30 2.60 0.84
C ASP A 71 0.17 1.36 0.09
N ALA A 72 0.84 0.45 0.79
CA ALA A 72 1.28 -0.81 0.21
C ALA A 72 0.09 -1.64 -0.30
N TYR A 73 -0.98 -1.70 0.48
CA TYR A 73 -2.18 -2.44 0.11
C TYR A 73 -2.88 -1.81 -1.10
N ASP A 74 -3.00 -0.49 -1.15
CA ASP A 74 -3.62 0.21 -2.27
C ASP A 74 -2.83 -0.02 -3.56
N ILE A 75 -1.50 0.01 -3.51
CA ILE A 75 -0.66 -0.30 -4.66
C ILE A 75 -0.84 -1.77 -5.07
N TRP A 76 -0.89 -2.67 -4.10
CA TRP A 76 -1.12 -4.09 -4.35
C TRP A 76 -2.43 -4.35 -5.09
N LYS A 77 -3.48 -3.63 -4.75
CA LYS A 77 -4.78 -3.73 -5.44
C LYS A 77 -4.67 -3.36 -6.91
N VAL A 78 -3.87 -2.36 -7.25
CA VAL A 78 -3.62 -1.99 -8.65
C VAL A 78 -2.90 -3.14 -9.38
N ILE A 79 -1.88 -3.73 -8.75
CA ILE A 79 -1.15 -4.87 -9.29
C ILE A 79 -2.10 -6.04 -9.56
N GLU A 80 -2.93 -6.36 -8.57
CA GLU A 80 -3.90 -7.45 -8.65
C GLU A 80 -4.91 -7.22 -9.78
N ALA A 81 -5.46 -6.01 -9.88
CA ALA A 81 -6.41 -5.67 -10.93
C ALA A 81 -5.80 -5.81 -12.32
N ARG A 82 -4.53 -5.42 -12.49
CA ARG A 82 -3.81 -5.57 -13.75
C ARG A 82 -3.55 -7.02 -14.10
N ALA A 83 -3.21 -7.84 -13.11
CA ALA A 83 -3.01 -9.27 -13.31
C ALA A 83 -4.29 -9.96 -13.75
N LEU A 84 -5.43 -9.63 -13.12
CA LEU A 84 -6.73 -10.17 -13.50
C LEU A 84 -7.14 -9.73 -14.90
N GLU A 85 -6.88 -8.48 -15.26
CA GLU A 85 -7.20 -7.98 -16.60
C GLU A 85 -6.34 -8.66 -17.68
N ALA A 86 -5.05 -8.87 -17.40
CA ALA A 86 -4.15 -9.58 -18.30
C ALA A 86 -4.62 -11.03 -18.51
N GLU A 87 -5.04 -11.70 -17.43
CA GLU A 87 -5.58 -13.05 -17.50
C GLU A 87 -6.87 -13.10 -18.34
N ARG A 88 -7.76 -12.14 -18.15
CA ARG A 88 -9.01 -12.04 -18.91
C ARG A 88 -8.75 -11.84 -20.40
N GLN A 89 -7.80 -10.97 -20.74
CA GLN A 89 -7.42 -10.73 -22.14
C GLN A 89 -6.79 -11.97 -22.77
N ALA A 90 -5.94 -12.68 -22.03
CA ALA A 90 -5.34 -13.93 -22.50
C ALA A 90 -6.41 -15.00 -22.79
N THR A 91 -7.41 -15.13 -21.91
CA THR A 91 -8.51 -16.07 -22.09
C THR A 91 -9.35 -15.68 -23.32
N ALA A 92 -9.66 -14.40 -23.49
CA ALA A 92 -10.42 -13.91 -24.64
C ALA A 92 -9.68 -14.14 -25.96
N ALA A 93 -8.35 -14.02 -25.97
CA ALA A 93 -7.54 -14.23 -27.16
C ALA A 93 -7.47 -15.71 -27.59
N VAL A 94 -7.68 -16.64 -26.68
CA VAL A 94 -7.65 -18.09 -26.93
C VAL A 94 -8.99 -18.62 -27.42
N GLN A 95 -10.07 -17.96 -27.07
CA GLN A 95 -11.40 -18.37 -27.50
C GLN A 95 -11.61 -18.05 -28.97
N PRO A 96 -12.10 -19.04 -29.80
CA PRO A 96 -12.36 -18.82 -31.20
C PRO A 96 -13.55 -17.90 -31.44
#